data_06065d05ea5549feeefaf5f9eac487fe
#
_entry.id   06065d05ea5549feeefaf5f9eac487fe
#
_cell.length_a   1.000
_cell.length_b   1.000
_cell.length_c   1.000
_cell.angle_alpha   90.00
_cell.angle_beta   90.00
_cell.angle_gamma   90.00
#
_symmetry.space_group_name_H-M   'P 1'
#
loop_
_entity.id
_entity.type
_entity.pdbx_description
1 polymer ?
#
loop_
_entity_poly.entity_id
_entity_poly.type
_entity_poly.pdbx_seq_one_letter_code
_entity_poly.pdbx_strand_id
1 'polypeptide(L)'
;MKKNLILLTGLVALFACGNDTSNNANADKAIQDSVQTFLSNYNTKYQEKNTIANEASWLTQTKIVEGDSSNAIANNKAQEDLAAFTGNSFNIDNATNYLKQQEKLTPLQVKQLKSVLYKAANNPGTLQDLVKARIKAETKQTEDLFGFEFKIDGKKVSANDIDEKLADEKNLEKRQKAWEASKEVGKGLKNGLMNLRDLRNKTVQGLGYNNYFEYQVSEYGMTTDEMVQMLQKFNKELYPLFRELHTYARYELAKKYKVKEVPELIPSHWLPNRWGQDWSSLVDVEGINLDSALKTKDAEWIVKQGERFYVSLGFPELPKTFWEKSDLYPLPKDAKYKKNNHASAWHMDYDKDVRSLMSVTPNSEWYETSHHELGHIYYYLCYSNPEVPALLREGANRAYHEALGSMMGMAAMQKPFMENLDLIPKNSKSDEMQTLLKEALNYVVFIPFSTGTMSMFEHDLYAKNLPADQLNKRWWELAAQYQGIAPPANRGEEYCDAATKTHINDDPAQYYDYALSFVLLFQVHDHIAKNILHQDPHNTNYYGNKEVGKFIADIMTPGASKDWREVLKEKTGSDLSAKAMLDYFSPLMDYLKKQNEGRKYTLSELK
;
A
#
# COMPACT_ATOMS: atom_id res chain seq x y z
N MET A 1 -93.86 6.90 -34.30
CA MET A 1 -93.05 5.98 -33.51
C MET A 1 -91.61 6.48 -33.54
N LYS A 2 -91.20 7.30 -32.63
CA LYS A 2 -89.84 7.81 -32.52
C LYS A 2 -89.34 7.45 -31.14
N LYS A 3 -88.27 6.68 -31.09
CA LYS A 3 -87.55 6.27 -29.87
C LYS A 3 -86.52 7.37 -29.49
N ASN A 4 -86.69 7.94 -28.32
CA ASN A 4 -85.73 8.88 -27.75
C ASN A 4 -84.64 8.10 -27.07
N LEU A 5 -83.37 8.35 -27.44
CA LEU A 5 -82.19 7.87 -26.81
C LEU A 5 -81.65 8.91 -25.84
N ILE A 6 -81.58 8.55 -24.55
CA ILE A 6 -81.07 9.41 -23.50
C ILE A 6 -79.56 9.12 -23.40
N LEU A 7 -78.72 10.13 -23.66
CA LEU A 7 -77.28 10.09 -23.47
C LEU A 7 -76.96 10.39 -21.98
N LEU A 8 -76.41 9.42 -21.28
CA LEU A 8 -75.85 9.60 -19.94
C LEU A 8 -74.38 10.00 -20.07
N THR A 9 -74.08 11.27 -19.80
CA THR A 9 -72.70 11.75 -19.69
C THR A 9 -72.12 11.39 -18.32
N GLY A 10 -71.26 10.39 -18.27
CA GLY A 10 -70.47 10.04 -17.12
C GLY A 10 -69.30 11.00 -16.96
N LEU A 11 -69.29 11.77 -15.85
CA LEU A 11 -68.17 12.60 -15.43
C LEU A 11 -67.08 11.66 -14.85
N VAL A 12 -65.98 11.46 -15.55
CA VAL A 12 -64.78 10.80 -15.02
C VAL A 12 -63.99 11.84 -14.25
N ALA A 13 -64.01 11.78 -12.92
CA ALA A 13 -63.15 12.55 -12.08
C ALA A 13 -61.74 11.95 -12.15
N LEU A 14 -60.84 12.62 -12.88
CA LEU A 14 -59.39 12.38 -12.82
C LEU A 14 -58.89 12.87 -11.46
N PHE A 15 -58.74 11.99 -10.50
CA PHE A 15 -57.92 12.26 -9.32
C PHE A 15 -56.46 12.35 -9.79
N ALA A 16 -55.90 13.55 -9.78
CA ALA A 16 -54.52 13.82 -10.01
C ALA A 16 -53.71 13.28 -8.81
N CYS A 17 -53.05 12.12 -8.97
CA CYS A 17 -51.92 11.67 -8.13
C CYS A 17 -50.69 12.56 -8.46
N GLY A 18 -50.70 13.81 -7.98
CA GLY A 18 -49.62 14.76 -8.26
C GLY A 18 -48.91 15.29 -7.02
N ASN A 19 -49.39 14.96 -5.81
CA ASN A 19 -48.88 15.59 -4.59
C ASN A 19 -47.85 14.74 -3.78
N ASP A 20 -47.72 13.44 -4.01
CA ASP A 20 -46.84 12.62 -3.19
C ASP A 20 -45.37 12.69 -3.61
N THR A 21 -45.09 12.85 -4.90
CA THR A 21 -43.70 12.91 -5.39
C THR A 21 -43.00 14.24 -5.06
N SER A 22 -43.73 15.37 -5.06
CA SER A 22 -43.17 16.68 -4.70
C SER A 22 -42.92 16.82 -3.19
N ASN A 23 -43.79 16.24 -2.36
CA ASN A 23 -43.60 16.24 -0.91
C ASN A 23 -42.42 15.34 -0.47
N ASN A 24 -42.22 14.18 -1.10
CA ASN A 24 -41.09 13.31 -0.84
C ASN A 24 -39.77 13.96 -1.29
N ALA A 25 -39.73 14.57 -2.46
CA ALA A 25 -38.53 15.27 -2.94
C ALA A 25 -38.11 16.44 -2.03
N ASN A 26 -39.07 17.19 -1.49
CA ASN A 26 -38.81 18.27 -0.53
C ASN A 26 -38.31 17.72 0.83
N ALA A 27 -38.85 16.59 1.30
CA ALA A 27 -38.42 15.96 2.54
C ALA A 27 -36.98 15.39 2.40
N ASP A 28 -36.67 14.76 1.28
CA ASP A 28 -35.31 14.23 1.00
C ASP A 28 -34.30 15.36 0.91
N LYS A 29 -34.68 16.49 0.26
CA LYS A 29 -33.82 17.68 0.21
C LYS A 29 -33.53 18.26 1.59
N ALA A 30 -34.52 18.35 2.46
CA ALA A 30 -34.33 18.88 3.83
C ALA A 30 -33.34 17.99 4.64
N ILE A 31 -33.40 16.67 4.46
CA ILE A 31 -32.43 15.75 5.07
C ILE A 31 -31.04 15.95 4.47
N GLN A 32 -30.91 16.02 3.14
CA GLN A 32 -29.66 16.29 2.44
C GLN A 32 -29.00 17.60 2.89
N ASP A 33 -29.80 18.69 3.07
CA ASP A 33 -29.31 19.99 3.55
C ASP A 33 -28.79 19.89 4.99
N SER A 34 -29.49 19.14 5.86
CA SER A 34 -29.05 18.88 7.25
C SER A 34 -27.75 18.09 7.30
N VAL A 35 -27.64 17.04 6.49
CA VAL A 35 -26.42 16.23 6.35
C VAL A 35 -25.28 17.08 5.81
N GLN A 36 -25.53 17.91 4.80
CA GLN A 36 -24.52 18.79 4.23
C GLN A 36 -23.99 19.79 5.26
N THR A 37 -24.84 20.33 6.10
CA THR A 37 -24.44 21.23 7.20
C THR A 37 -23.55 20.50 8.20
N PHE A 38 -23.92 19.29 8.61
CA PHE A 38 -23.10 18.45 9.50
C PHE A 38 -21.74 18.15 8.87
N LEU A 39 -21.72 17.69 7.63
CA LEU A 39 -20.49 17.31 6.90
C LEU A 39 -19.58 18.53 6.67
N SER A 40 -20.13 19.70 6.33
CA SER A 40 -19.34 20.93 6.16
C SER A 40 -18.64 21.33 7.45
N ASN A 41 -19.35 21.29 8.58
CA ASN A 41 -18.77 21.56 9.90
C ASN A 41 -17.71 20.52 10.30
N TYR A 42 -17.98 19.23 10.00
CA TYR A 42 -17.02 18.15 10.28
C TYR A 42 -15.76 18.33 9.45
N ASN A 43 -15.88 18.54 8.14
CA ASN A 43 -14.73 18.71 7.22
C ASN A 43 -13.83 19.86 7.68
N THR A 44 -14.41 21.03 8.02
CA THR A 44 -13.64 22.19 8.49
C THR A 44 -12.83 21.87 9.74
N LYS A 45 -13.47 21.26 10.74
CA LYS A 45 -12.80 20.92 12.01
C LYS A 45 -11.80 19.77 11.84
N TYR A 46 -12.11 18.80 10.99
CA TYR A 46 -11.20 17.70 10.68
C TYR A 46 -9.93 18.23 10.03
N GLN A 47 -10.07 19.07 9.00
CA GLN A 47 -8.94 19.67 8.29
C GLN A 47 -8.06 20.52 9.25
N GLU A 48 -8.66 21.35 10.10
CA GLU A 48 -7.94 22.16 11.11
C GLU A 48 -7.11 21.25 12.04
N LYS A 49 -7.74 20.24 12.66
CA LYS A 49 -7.08 19.36 13.62
C LYS A 49 -6.03 18.48 12.99
N ASN A 50 -6.30 17.98 11.79
CA ASN A 50 -5.34 17.17 11.04
C ASN A 50 -4.12 17.99 10.62
N THR A 51 -4.30 19.24 10.21
CA THR A 51 -3.17 20.15 9.90
C THR A 51 -2.27 20.34 11.13
N ILE A 52 -2.85 20.56 12.32
CA ILE A 52 -2.09 20.67 13.56
C ILE A 52 -1.34 19.36 13.87
N ALA A 53 -2.00 18.22 13.69
CA ALA A 53 -1.38 16.92 13.94
C ALA A 53 -0.25 16.63 12.94
N ASN A 54 -0.42 16.96 11.67
CA ASN A 54 0.61 16.80 10.64
C ASN A 54 1.81 17.71 10.87
N GLU A 55 1.61 18.97 11.25
CA GLU A 55 2.72 19.88 11.60
C GLU A 55 3.53 19.38 12.79
N ALA A 56 2.85 18.87 13.82
CA ALA A 56 3.53 18.29 14.97
C ALA A 56 4.29 17.01 14.60
N SER A 57 3.68 16.13 13.80
CA SER A 57 4.33 14.92 13.29
C SER A 57 5.53 15.24 12.40
N TRP A 58 5.42 16.24 11.52
CA TRP A 58 6.52 16.72 10.68
C TRP A 58 7.77 17.08 11.51
N LEU A 59 7.58 17.79 12.62
CA LEU A 59 8.68 18.16 13.50
C LEU A 59 9.33 16.95 14.19
N THR A 60 8.58 15.90 14.52
CA THR A 60 9.15 14.67 15.08
C THR A 60 9.99 13.88 14.08
N GLN A 61 9.78 14.09 12.76
CA GLN A 61 10.56 13.43 11.72
C GLN A 61 11.73 14.26 11.23
N THR A 62 11.62 15.59 11.27
CA THR A 62 12.61 16.51 10.68
C THR A 62 13.52 17.20 11.70
N LYS A 63 13.17 17.22 13.00
CA LYS A 63 13.93 17.88 14.07
C LYS A 63 14.02 17.02 15.32
N ILE A 64 14.85 15.99 15.26
CA ILE A 64 15.08 15.05 16.36
C ILE A 64 16.30 15.54 17.16
N VAL A 65 16.06 16.11 18.34
CA VAL A 65 17.12 16.57 19.25
C VAL A 65 17.27 15.57 20.39
N GLU A 66 18.48 15.07 20.58
CA GLU A 66 18.77 14.09 21.64
C GLU A 66 18.52 14.68 23.02
N GLY A 67 17.70 14.01 23.82
CA GLY A 67 17.30 14.47 25.16
C GLY A 67 16.20 15.52 25.20
N ASP A 68 15.68 15.98 24.04
CA ASP A 68 14.54 16.89 23.95
C ASP A 68 13.29 16.14 23.46
N SER A 69 12.28 15.99 24.30
CA SER A 69 11.00 15.36 23.99
C SER A 69 9.89 16.35 23.65
N SER A 70 10.18 17.64 23.49
CA SER A 70 9.15 18.67 23.28
C SER A 70 8.31 18.42 22.03
N ASN A 71 8.94 18.07 20.90
CA ASN A 71 8.23 17.72 19.65
C ASN A 71 7.38 16.46 19.82
N ALA A 72 7.88 15.44 20.52
CA ALA A 72 7.12 14.21 20.77
C ALA A 72 5.88 14.47 21.65
N ILE A 73 6.02 15.28 22.69
CA ILE A 73 4.90 15.69 23.57
C ILE A 73 3.86 16.49 22.79
N ALA A 74 4.29 17.45 21.96
CA ALA A 74 3.39 18.25 21.13
C ALA A 74 2.64 17.37 20.10
N ASN A 75 3.35 16.43 19.48
CA ASN A 75 2.75 15.48 18.53
C ASN A 75 1.71 14.58 19.23
N ASN A 76 2.06 13.98 20.38
CA ASN A 76 1.13 13.13 21.11
C ASN A 76 -0.15 13.89 21.45
N LYS A 77 -0.04 15.14 21.94
CA LYS A 77 -1.21 15.96 22.23
C LYS A 77 -2.06 16.24 21.00
N ALA A 78 -1.44 16.59 19.89
CA ALA A 78 -2.16 16.90 18.65
C ALA A 78 -2.88 15.65 18.08
N GLN A 79 -2.25 14.49 18.15
CA GLN A 79 -2.86 13.21 17.76
C GLN A 79 -4.01 12.82 18.69
N GLU A 80 -3.88 13.03 20.00
CA GLU A 80 -4.95 12.83 20.99
C GLU A 80 -6.16 13.76 20.72
N ASP A 81 -5.89 15.04 20.42
CA ASP A 81 -6.93 16.01 20.11
C ASP A 81 -7.68 15.66 18.79
N LEU A 82 -6.97 15.14 17.79
CA LEU A 82 -7.58 14.64 16.54
C LEU A 82 -8.40 13.37 16.79
N ALA A 83 -7.86 12.42 17.53
CA ALA A 83 -8.54 11.18 17.90
C ALA A 83 -9.81 11.44 18.73
N ALA A 84 -9.74 12.37 19.69
CA ALA A 84 -10.91 12.80 20.47
C ALA A 84 -11.99 13.45 19.62
N PHE A 85 -11.64 14.17 18.57
CA PHE A 85 -12.59 14.74 17.62
C PHE A 85 -13.22 13.67 16.73
N THR A 86 -12.42 12.83 16.09
CA THR A 86 -12.92 11.79 15.18
C THR A 86 -13.76 10.75 15.93
N GLY A 87 -13.36 10.36 17.12
CA GLY A 87 -14.05 9.42 17.98
C GLY A 87 -15.19 10.02 18.83
N ASN A 88 -15.50 11.30 18.67
CA ASN A 88 -16.54 11.95 19.48
C ASN A 88 -17.91 11.32 19.23
N SER A 89 -18.65 11.02 20.33
CA SER A 89 -19.97 10.38 20.28
C SER A 89 -20.97 11.19 19.45
N PHE A 90 -20.95 12.52 19.54
CA PHE A 90 -21.81 13.37 18.69
C PHE A 90 -21.58 13.13 17.19
N ASN A 91 -20.33 12.99 16.76
CA ASN A 91 -20.01 12.72 15.35
C ASN A 91 -20.45 11.30 14.93
N ILE A 92 -20.21 10.31 15.79
CA ILE A 92 -20.60 8.93 15.58
C ILE A 92 -22.13 8.79 15.49
N ASP A 93 -22.85 9.36 16.47
CA ASP A 93 -24.31 9.28 16.54
C ASP A 93 -24.99 9.95 15.34
N ASN A 94 -24.52 11.16 14.95
CA ASN A 94 -25.06 11.85 13.78
C ASN A 94 -24.80 11.06 12.49
N ALA A 95 -23.56 10.61 12.25
CA ALA A 95 -23.23 9.86 11.05
C ALA A 95 -24.03 8.54 10.98
N THR A 96 -24.16 7.82 12.11
CA THR A 96 -24.95 6.60 12.21
C THR A 96 -26.45 6.85 11.94
N ASN A 97 -27.01 7.91 12.52
CA ASN A 97 -28.43 8.22 12.34
C ASN A 97 -28.75 8.66 10.91
N TYR A 98 -27.88 9.45 10.29
CA TYR A 98 -28.06 9.84 8.88
C TYR A 98 -27.94 8.64 7.94
N LEU A 99 -27.01 7.71 8.17
CA LEU A 99 -26.85 6.49 7.37
C LEU A 99 -28.05 5.53 7.47
N LYS A 100 -28.88 5.58 8.53
CA LYS A 100 -30.17 4.85 8.58
C LYS A 100 -31.16 5.29 7.49
N GLN A 101 -30.94 6.43 6.86
CA GLN A 101 -31.75 6.99 5.79
C GLN A 101 -30.92 7.22 4.52
N GLN A 102 -29.88 6.41 4.28
CA GLN A 102 -28.91 6.58 3.19
C GLN A 102 -29.55 6.58 1.80
N GLU A 103 -30.73 5.96 1.64
CA GLU A 103 -31.49 5.94 0.38
C GLU A 103 -32.01 7.33 -0.03
N LYS A 104 -32.05 8.30 0.91
CA LYS A 104 -32.46 9.69 0.68
C LYS A 104 -31.25 10.62 0.43
N LEU A 105 -30.04 10.15 0.62
CA LEU A 105 -28.82 10.93 0.55
C LEU A 105 -28.14 10.80 -0.81
N THR A 106 -27.31 11.78 -1.14
CA THR A 106 -26.45 11.65 -2.32
C THR A 106 -25.33 10.63 -2.07
N PRO A 107 -24.83 9.93 -3.12
CA PRO A 107 -23.72 8.98 -2.96
C PRO A 107 -22.49 9.60 -2.26
N LEU A 108 -22.18 10.88 -2.56
CA LEU A 108 -21.08 11.61 -1.95
C LEU A 108 -21.29 11.86 -0.45
N GLN A 109 -22.53 12.16 -0.03
CA GLN A 109 -22.87 12.31 1.39
C GLN A 109 -22.73 10.97 2.13
N VAL A 110 -23.25 9.88 1.55
CA VAL A 110 -23.12 8.53 2.12
C VAL A 110 -21.64 8.16 2.29
N LYS A 111 -20.82 8.45 1.29
CA LYS A 111 -19.39 8.14 1.34
C LYS A 111 -18.68 8.94 2.44
N GLN A 112 -18.94 10.23 2.58
CA GLN A 112 -18.40 11.05 3.66
C GLN A 112 -18.84 10.55 5.05
N LEU A 113 -20.12 10.20 5.24
CA LEU A 113 -20.61 9.68 6.51
C LEU A 113 -19.95 8.35 6.89
N LYS A 114 -19.74 7.46 5.91
CA LYS A 114 -18.97 6.22 6.11
C LYS A 114 -17.52 6.52 6.48
N SER A 115 -16.90 7.51 5.86
CA SER A 115 -15.53 7.93 6.21
C SER A 115 -15.45 8.51 7.63
N VAL A 116 -16.46 9.27 8.09
CA VAL A 116 -16.56 9.72 9.50
C VAL A 116 -16.53 8.53 10.45
N LEU A 117 -17.33 7.49 10.19
CA LEU A 117 -17.38 6.29 11.04
C LEU A 117 -16.10 5.47 10.95
N TYR A 118 -15.52 5.33 9.77
CA TYR A 118 -14.24 4.65 9.59
C TYR A 118 -13.13 5.30 10.44
N LYS A 119 -12.99 6.63 10.36
CA LYS A 119 -11.99 7.37 11.15
C LYS A 119 -12.26 7.30 12.66
N ALA A 120 -13.52 7.14 13.08
CA ALA A 120 -13.90 6.96 14.47
C ALA A 120 -13.61 5.55 15.01
N ALA A 121 -13.58 4.53 14.14
CA ALA A 121 -13.64 3.12 14.56
C ALA A 121 -12.42 2.66 15.38
N ASN A 122 -11.25 3.23 15.12
CA ASN A 122 -10.06 2.95 15.93
C ASN A 122 -10.05 3.63 17.31
N ASN A 123 -10.78 4.75 17.45
CA ASN A 123 -10.75 5.55 18.69
C ASN A 123 -12.16 5.98 19.13
N PRO A 124 -13.15 5.04 19.25
CA PRO A 124 -14.51 5.42 19.60
C PRO A 124 -14.58 5.97 21.02
N GLY A 125 -15.05 7.21 21.14
CA GLY A 125 -15.20 7.89 22.44
C GLY A 125 -16.17 7.20 23.40
N THR A 126 -17.02 6.31 22.89
CA THR A 126 -17.90 5.45 23.67
C THR A 126 -17.18 4.28 24.35
N LEU A 127 -15.93 3.97 23.96
CA LEU A 127 -15.14 2.84 24.47
C LEU A 127 -13.76 3.28 24.98
N GLN A 128 -13.67 4.41 25.67
CA GLN A 128 -12.42 5.06 26.06
C GLN A 128 -11.43 4.14 26.79
N ASP A 129 -11.90 3.29 27.71
CA ASP A 129 -11.02 2.38 28.46
C ASP A 129 -10.42 1.29 27.57
N LEU A 130 -11.21 0.79 26.60
CA LEU A 130 -10.75 -0.17 25.62
C LEU A 130 -9.71 0.44 24.68
N VAL A 131 -9.94 1.68 24.20
CA VAL A 131 -9.00 2.44 23.37
C VAL A 131 -7.67 2.67 24.10
N LYS A 132 -7.72 3.09 25.38
CA LYS A 132 -6.51 3.26 26.21
C LYS A 132 -5.75 1.94 26.39
N ALA A 133 -6.46 0.84 26.65
CA ALA A 133 -5.84 -0.48 26.78
C ALA A 133 -5.16 -0.92 25.48
N ARG A 134 -5.81 -0.68 24.32
CA ARG A 134 -5.27 -0.98 22.99
C ARG A 134 -3.99 -0.16 22.72
N ILE A 135 -4.02 1.14 22.89
CA ILE A 135 -2.85 2.04 22.66
C ILE A 135 -1.68 1.60 23.56
N LYS A 136 -1.94 1.30 24.85
CA LYS A 136 -0.90 0.81 25.75
C LYS A 136 -0.30 -0.53 25.29
N ALA A 137 -1.14 -1.44 24.79
CA ALA A 137 -0.70 -2.73 24.28
C ALA A 137 0.11 -2.58 22.97
N GLU A 138 -0.27 -1.67 22.07
CA GLU A 138 0.45 -1.35 20.84
C GLU A 138 1.84 -0.77 21.14
N THR A 139 1.91 0.20 22.05
CA THR A 139 3.19 0.76 22.51
C THR A 139 4.10 -0.34 23.07
N LYS A 140 3.57 -1.18 23.98
CA LYS A 140 4.33 -2.28 24.59
C LYS A 140 4.84 -3.27 23.52
N GLN A 141 4.00 -3.65 22.57
CA GLN A 141 4.38 -4.58 21.50
C GLN A 141 5.48 -4.00 20.61
N THR A 142 5.39 -2.71 20.30
CA THR A 142 6.39 -1.98 19.52
C THR A 142 7.74 -1.89 20.28
N GLU A 143 7.69 -1.57 21.58
CA GLU A 143 8.89 -1.58 22.43
C GLU A 143 9.55 -2.95 22.49
N ASP A 144 8.77 -4.03 22.65
CA ASP A 144 9.28 -5.39 22.70
C ASP A 144 9.89 -5.84 21.36
N LEU A 145 9.29 -5.42 20.23
CA LEU A 145 9.78 -5.73 18.88
C LEU A 145 11.09 -5.01 18.58
N PHE A 146 11.13 -3.69 18.72
CA PHE A 146 12.29 -2.88 18.33
C PHE A 146 13.39 -2.81 19.41
N GLY A 147 13.03 -3.04 20.66
CA GLY A 147 13.97 -3.14 21.77
C GLY A 147 14.67 -4.49 21.91
N PHE A 148 14.30 -5.47 21.07
CA PHE A 148 14.87 -6.82 21.17
C PHE A 148 16.33 -6.86 20.77
N GLU A 149 17.16 -7.49 21.62
CA GLU A 149 18.59 -7.69 21.39
C GLU A 149 18.84 -9.00 20.67
N PHE A 150 19.12 -8.94 19.36
CA PHE A 150 19.50 -10.12 18.59
C PHE A 150 20.89 -10.61 18.93
N LYS A 151 21.09 -11.92 18.93
CA LYS A 151 22.39 -12.56 19.20
C LYS A 151 22.66 -13.69 18.21
N ILE A 152 23.89 -13.72 17.67
CA ILE A 152 24.42 -14.84 16.88
C ILE A 152 25.67 -15.36 17.62
N ASP A 153 25.66 -16.64 17.97
CA ASP A 153 26.74 -17.29 18.75
C ASP A 153 27.09 -16.50 20.03
N GLY A 154 26.06 -15.96 20.74
CA GLY A 154 26.18 -15.19 21.98
C GLY A 154 26.61 -13.74 21.80
N LYS A 155 26.95 -13.30 20.59
CA LYS A 155 27.35 -11.91 20.29
C LYS A 155 26.14 -11.10 19.84
N LYS A 156 26.02 -9.88 20.36
CA LYS A 156 25.00 -8.91 19.92
C LYS A 156 25.20 -8.57 18.45
N VAL A 157 24.09 -8.50 17.73
CA VAL A 157 24.02 -8.08 16.33
C VAL A 157 22.80 -7.19 16.13
N SER A 158 22.85 -6.29 15.16
CA SER A 158 21.69 -5.49 14.75
C SER A 158 20.82 -6.27 13.75
N ALA A 159 19.60 -5.79 13.51
CA ALA A 159 18.75 -6.30 12.45
C ALA A 159 19.41 -6.16 11.07
N ASN A 160 20.13 -5.05 10.82
CA ASN A 160 20.86 -4.81 9.59
C ASN A 160 22.00 -5.81 9.39
N ASP A 161 22.77 -6.14 10.46
CA ASP A 161 23.82 -7.17 10.38
C ASP A 161 23.25 -8.54 9.98
N ILE A 162 22.00 -8.84 10.42
CA ILE A 162 21.32 -10.07 10.04
C ILE A 162 20.93 -10.02 8.56
N ASP A 163 20.36 -8.90 8.09
CA ASP A 163 19.95 -8.73 6.70
C ASP A 163 21.16 -8.79 5.75
N GLU A 164 22.28 -8.13 6.06
CA GLU A 164 23.54 -8.24 5.32
C GLU A 164 24.06 -9.70 5.26
N LYS A 165 24.01 -10.41 6.40
CA LYS A 165 24.39 -11.84 6.42
C LYS A 165 23.48 -12.69 5.53
N LEU A 166 22.18 -12.43 5.51
CA LEU A 166 21.24 -13.15 4.65
C LEU A 166 21.40 -12.77 3.17
N ALA A 167 21.90 -11.59 2.85
CA ALA A 167 22.21 -11.19 1.49
C ALA A 167 23.52 -11.86 0.98
N ASP A 168 24.62 -11.79 1.76
CA ASP A 168 25.97 -12.00 1.26
C ASP A 168 26.63 -13.31 1.70
N GLU A 169 26.27 -13.86 2.89
CA GLU A 169 26.92 -15.06 3.43
C GLU A 169 26.66 -16.28 2.55
N LYS A 170 27.70 -17.02 2.20
CA LYS A 170 27.64 -18.24 1.37
C LYS A 170 27.57 -19.54 2.17
N ASN A 171 27.92 -19.50 3.45
CA ASN A 171 27.87 -20.66 4.32
C ASN A 171 26.47 -20.87 4.89
N LEU A 172 25.84 -21.99 4.56
CA LEU A 172 24.44 -22.27 4.94
C LEU A 172 24.24 -22.35 6.47
N GLU A 173 25.18 -22.88 7.22
CA GLU A 173 25.07 -22.93 8.69
C GLU A 173 25.06 -21.53 9.30
N LYS A 174 25.92 -20.64 8.83
CA LYS A 174 25.95 -19.26 9.27
C LYS A 174 24.69 -18.50 8.87
N ARG A 175 24.16 -18.75 7.67
CA ARG A 175 22.87 -18.21 7.21
C ARG A 175 21.72 -18.68 8.09
N GLN A 176 21.68 -19.98 8.40
CA GLN A 176 20.67 -20.56 9.28
C GLN A 176 20.70 -19.89 10.66
N LYS A 177 21.88 -19.74 11.28
CA LYS A 177 22.01 -19.05 12.56
C LYS A 177 21.53 -17.60 12.50
N ALA A 178 21.84 -16.87 11.43
CA ALA A 178 21.35 -15.50 11.24
C ALA A 178 19.83 -15.46 11.09
N TRP A 179 19.27 -16.35 10.28
CA TRP A 179 17.83 -16.45 10.08
C TRP A 179 17.10 -16.83 11.39
N GLU A 180 17.57 -17.84 12.11
CA GLU A 180 17.01 -18.26 13.40
C GLU A 180 17.07 -17.13 14.43
N ALA A 181 18.21 -16.44 14.53
CA ALA A 181 18.35 -15.26 15.40
C ALA A 181 17.30 -14.19 15.08
N SER A 182 16.99 -13.95 13.81
CA SER A 182 15.97 -12.99 13.38
C SER A 182 14.55 -13.35 13.85
N LYS A 183 14.30 -14.63 14.17
CA LYS A 183 12.99 -15.15 14.59
C LYS A 183 12.80 -15.24 16.10
N GLU A 184 13.86 -15.08 16.88
CA GLU A 184 13.79 -15.21 18.35
C GLU A 184 12.88 -14.19 19.03
N VAL A 185 12.80 -12.99 18.51
CA VAL A 185 11.90 -11.94 19.03
C VAL A 185 10.43 -12.38 19.04
N GLY A 186 10.01 -13.20 18.08
CA GLY A 186 8.63 -13.67 17.96
C GLY A 186 8.12 -14.43 19.18
N LYS A 187 8.98 -15.13 19.92
CA LYS A 187 8.61 -15.83 21.16
C LYS A 187 8.03 -14.89 22.20
N GLY A 188 8.67 -13.72 22.38
CA GLY A 188 8.21 -12.70 23.32
C GLY A 188 6.96 -11.95 22.88
N LEU A 189 6.74 -11.86 21.58
CA LEU A 189 5.63 -11.09 20.98
C LEU A 189 4.30 -11.86 20.92
N LYS A 190 4.31 -13.18 21.05
CA LYS A 190 3.13 -14.05 20.85
C LYS A 190 1.92 -13.63 21.68
N ASN A 191 2.11 -13.48 22.98
CA ASN A 191 1.02 -13.12 23.91
C ASN A 191 0.52 -11.68 23.66
N GLY A 192 1.43 -10.75 23.34
CA GLY A 192 1.09 -9.39 22.98
C GLY A 192 0.26 -9.33 21.69
N LEU A 193 0.61 -10.11 20.66
CA LEU A 193 -0.15 -10.21 19.43
C LEU A 193 -1.58 -10.72 19.67
N MET A 194 -1.75 -11.74 20.51
CA MET A 194 -3.07 -12.25 20.86
C MET A 194 -3.92 -11.22 21.60
N ASN A 195 -3.33 -10.51 22.56
CA ASN A 195 -3.99 -9.42 23.25
C ASN A 195 -4.38 -8.28 22.29
N LEU A 196 -3.49 -7.91 21.36
CA LEU A 196 -3.77 -6.89 20.35
C LEU A 196 -4.90 -7.31 19.41
N ARG A 197 -4.93 -8.55 18.95
CA ARG A 197 -6.05 -9.09 18.16
C ARG A 197 -7.38 -8.84 18.88
N ASP A 198 -7.47 -9.21 20.16
CA ASP A 198 -8.72 -9.11 20.92
C ASP A 198 -9.11 -7.64 21.15
N LEU A 199 -8.16 -6.78 21.49
CA LEU A 199 -8.39 -5.35 21.69
C LEU A 199 -8.80 -4.65 20.41
N ARG A 200 -8.12 -4.92 19.29
CA ARG A 200 -8.44 -4.36 17.97
C ARG A 200 -9.83 -4.78 17.52
N ASN A 201 -10.14 -6.08 17.58
CA ASN A 201 -11.48 -6.58 17.24
C ASN A 201 -12.57 -5.92 18.08
N LYS A 202 -12.43 -5.90 19.41
CA LYS A 202 -13.43 -5.29 20.31
C LYS A 202 -13.59 -3.79 20.06
N THR A 203 -12.52 -3.08 19.71
CA THR A 203 -12.59 -1.64 19.45
C THR A 203 -13.47 -1.34 18.23
N VAL A 204 -13.24 -2.03 17.12
CA VAL A 204 -14.01 -1.77 15.88
C VAL A 204 -15.41 -2.35 15.93
N GLN A 205 -15.64 -3.42 16.74
CA GLN A 205 -16.97 -3.97 17.01
C GLN A 205 -17.91 -2.94 17.65
N GLY A 206 -17.36 -1.99 18.39
CA GLY A 206 -18.13 -0.86 18.95
C GLY A 206 -18.80 0.03 17.92
N LEU A 207 -18.37 -0.03 16.66
CA LEU A 207 -18.96 0.69 15.52
C LEU A 207 -19.59 -0.24 14.47
N GLY A 208 -19.82 -1.51 14.81
CA GLY A 208 -20.58 -2.45 14.00
C GLY A 208 -19.77 -3.30 13.04
N TYR A 209 -18.44 -3.20 13.02
CA TYR A 209 -17.59 -4.13 12.28
C TYR A 209 -17.51 -5.49 13.00
N ASN A 210 -17.48 -6.59 12.27
CA ASN A 210 -17.37 -7.91 12.90
C ASN A 210 -15.96 -8.17 13.47
N ASN A 211 -14.93 -7.65 12.81
CA ASN A 211 -13.53 -7.83 13.19
C ASN A 211 -12.63 -6.75 12.56
N TYR A 212 -11.37 -6.71 12.98
CA TYR A 212 -10.41 -5.70 12.52
C TYR A 212 -10.00 -5.85 11.05
N PHE A 213 -9.99 -7.08 10.50
CA PHE A 213 -9.71 -7.29 9.08
C PHE A 213 -10.82 -6.72 8.20
N GLU A 214 -12.09 -6.94 8.57
CA GLU A 214 -13.24 -6.33 7.89
C GLU A 214 -13.19 -4.80 7.95
N TYR A 215 -12.84 -4.25 9.11
CA TYR A 215 -12.67 -2.81 9.28
C TYR A 215 -11.65 -2.24 8.27
N GLN A 216 -10.46 -2.83 8.18
CA GLN A 216 -9.43 -2.37 7.25
C GLN A 216 -9.85 -2.52 5.78
N VAL A 217 -10.46 -3.64 5.42
CA VAL A 217 -10.96 -3.88 4.05
C VAL A 217 -12.07 -2.89 3.68
N SER A 218 -12.86 -2.43 4.64
CA SER A 218 -13.98 -1.51 4.39
C SER A 218 -13.53 -0.14 3.82
N GLU A 219 -12.27 0.27 4.04
CA GLU A 219 -11.67 1.45 3.42
C GLU A 219 -11.68 1.36 1.89
N TYR A 220 -11.49 0.16 1.36
CA TYR A 220 -11.55 -0.11 -0.08
C TYR A 220 -12.98 -0.14 -0.65
N GLY A 221 -14.00 0.06 0.19
CA GLY A 221 -15.40 -0.11 -0.22
C GLY A 221 -15.75 -1.55 -0.58
N MET A 222 -15.05 -2.51 0.01
CA MET A 222 -15.17 -3.94 -0.25
C MET A 222 -15.59 -4.70 1.00
N THR A 223 -16.22 -5.86 0.79
CA THR A 223 -16.39 -6.88 1.82
C THR A 223 -15.12 -7.72 1.98
N THR A 224 -14.97 -8.38 3.11
CA THR A 224 -13.87 -9.34 3.35
C THR A 224 -13.80 -10.42 2.27
N ASP A 225 -14.96 -10.96 1.85
CA ASP A 225 -15.02 -12.02 0.84
C ASP A 225 -14.57 -11.52 -0.55
N GLU A 226 -14.98 -10.31 -0.95
CA GLU A 226 -14.53 -9.68 -2.21
C GLU A 226 -13.02 -9.48 -2.21
N MET A 227 -12.44 -8.98 -1.12
CA MET A 227 -11.00 -8.82 -0.98
C MET A 227 -10.28 -10.18 -1.08
N VAL A 228 -10.68 -11.16 -0.30
CA VAL A 228 -10.06 -12.49 -0.31
C VAL A 228 -10.14 -13.13 -1.70
N GLN A 229 -11.28 -13.04 -2.39
CA GLN A 229 -11.44 -13.55 -3.75
C GLN A 229 -10.51 -12.84 -4.74
N MET A 230 -10.36 -11.53 -4.64
CA MET A 230 -9.45 -10.75 -5.47
C MET A 230 -7.98 -11.16 -5.25
N LEU A 231 -7.55 -11.32 -4.00
CA LEU A 231 -6.20 -11.76 -3.66
C LEU A 231 -5.90 -13.18 -4.19
N GLN A 232 -6.87 -14.08 -4.06
CA GLN A 232 -6.76 -15.44 -4.61
C GLN A 232 -6.71 -15.44 -6.14
N LYS A 233 -7.46 -14.53 -6.80
CA LYS A 233 -7.41 -14.34 -8.24
C LYS A 233 -6.01 -13.94 -8.71
N PHE A 234 -5.34 -12.99 -8.04
CA PHE A 234 -3.97 -12.60 -8.38
C PHE A 234 -2.99 -13.76 -8.28
N ASN A 235 -3.05 -14.52 -7.19
CA ASN A 235 -2.25 -15.73 -7.06
C ASN A 235 -2.49 -16.72 -8.20
N LYS A 236 -3.74 -16.95 -8.56
CA LYS A 236 -4.09 -17.86 -9.66
C LYS A 236 -3.58 -17.39 -11.02
N GLU A 237 -3.71 -16.09 -11.31
CA GLU A 237 -3.27 -15.49 -12.57
C GLU A 237 -1.76 -15.58 -12.75
N LEU A 238 -0.98 -15.32 -11.68
CA LEU A 238 0.50 -15.32 -11.70
C LEU A 238 1.13 -16.68 -11.44
N TYR A 239 0.36 -17.65 -10.96
CA TYR A 239 0.88 -18.94 -10.53
C TYR A 239 1.71 -19.69 -11.59
N PRO A 240 1.33 -19.71 -12.89
CA PRO A 240 2.15 -20.39 -13.91
C PRO A 240 3.59 -19.84 -13.96
N LEU A 241 3.75 -18.52 -13.89
CA LEU A 241 5.05 -17.89 -13.89
C LEU A 241 5.77 -18.08 -12.55
N PHE A 242 5.06 -17.95 -11.43
CA PHE A 242 5.62 -18.20 -10.10
C PHE A 242 6.16 -19.63 -9.96
N ARG A 243 5.45 -20.61 -10.50
CA ARG A 243 5.89 -22.02 -10.49
C ARG A 243 7.20 -22.23 -11.26
N GLU A 244 7.40 -21.54 -12.38
CA GLU A 244 8.65 -21.55 -13.12
C GLU A 244 9.78 -20.86 -12.32
N LEU A 245 9.52 -19.68 -11.76
CA LEU A 245 10.47 -18.93 -10.92
C LEU A 245 10.88 -19.74 -9.68
N HIS A 246 9.93 -20.39 -9.03
CA HIS A 246 10.19 -21.25 -7.86
C HIS A 246 11.09 -22.43 -8.22
N THR A 247 10.80 -23.11 -9.33
CA THR A 247 11.62 -24.24 -9.79
C THR A 247 13.02 -23.75 -10.14
N TYR A 248 13.15 -22.66 -10.89
CA TYR A 248 14.43 -22.04 -11.21
C TYR A 248 15.23 -21.70 -9.94
N ALA A 249 14.62 -20.96 -9.02
CA ALA A 249 15.29 -20.53 -7.78
C ALA A 249 15.78 -21.71 -6.92
N ARG A 250 14.99 -22.77 -6.78
CA ARG A 250 15.40 -23.97 -6.03
C ARG A 250 16.70 -24.58 -6.55
N TYR A 251 16.81 -24.74 -7.86
CA TYR A 251 17.99 -25.34 -8.48
C TYR A 251 19.20 -24.39 -8.47
N GLU A 252 18.99 -23.10 -8.72
CA GLU A 252 20.10 -22.13 -8.69
C GLU A 252 20.63 -21.92 -7.27
N LEU A 253 19.75 -21.91 -6.25
CA LEU A 253 20.16 -21.87 -4.84
C LEU A 253 20.89 -23.15 -4.43
N ALA A 254 20.40 -24.33 -4.81
CA ALA A 254 21.10 -25.60 -4.54
C ALA A 254 22.52 -25.61 -5.16
N LYS A 255 22.64 -25.10 -6.39
CA LYS A 255 23.94 -24.92 -7.07
C LYS A 255 24.82 -23.91 -6.34
N LYS A 256 24.27 -22.71 -6.00
CA LYS A 256 24.99 -21.65 -5.26
C LYS A 256 25.57 -22.16 -3.94
N TYR A 257 24.78 -22.93 -3.21
CA TYR A 257 25.20 -23.49 -1.91
C TYR A 257 25.83 -24.91 -1.98
N LYS A 258 26.02 -25.45 -3.19
CA LYS A 258 26.64 -26.77 -3.43
C LYS A 258 25.90 -27.91 -2.73
N VAL A 259 24.58 -27.85 -2.66
CA VAL A 259 23.73 -28.89 -2.09
C VAL A 259 23.40 -29.92 -3.18
N LYS A 260 23.61 -31.22 -2.88
CA LYS A 260 23.41 -32.28 -3.87
C LYS A 260 21.94 -32.59 -4.16
N GLU A 261 21.11 -32.59 -3.12
CA GLU A 261 19.67 -32.85 -3.21
C GLU A 261 18.90 -31.55 -3.19
N VAL A 262 18.18 -31.27 -4.29
CA VAL A 262 17.34 -30.05 -4.39
C VAL A 262 16.10 -30.25 -3.53
N PRO A 263 15.86 -29.42 -2.52
CA PRO A 263 14.72 -29.59 -1.61
C PRO A 263 13.39 -29.34 -2.35
N GLU A 264 12.29 -29.92 -1.85
CA GLU A 264 10.97 -29.72 -2.45
C GLU A 264 10.44 -28.30 -2.22
N LEU A 265 10.62 -27.75 -1.03
CA LEU A 265 10.38 -26.35 -0.68
C LEU A 265 11.71 -25.65 -0.45
N ILE A 266 11.81 -24.37 -0.77
CA ILE A 266 13.04 -23.60 -0.54
C ILE A 266 13.21 -23.37 0.98
N PRO A 267 14.32 -23.81 1.59
CA PRO A 267 14.58 -23.49 2.99
C PRO A 267 14.75 -21.97 3.17
N SER A 268 14.00 -21.36 4.08
CA SER A 268 13.91 -19.90 4.23
C SER A 268 15.26 -19.21 4.42
N HIS A 269 16.22 -19.87 5.10
CA HIS A 269 17.58 -19.33 5.29
C HIS A 269 18.44 -19.33 4.02
N TRP A 270 17.98 -19.95 2.91
CA TRP A 270 18.67 -19.86 1.61
C TRP A 270 18.36 -18.54 0.91
N LEU A 271 17.24 -17.91 1.25
CA LEU A 271 16.76 -16.69 0.63
C LEU A 271 17.42 -15.44 1.26
N PRO A 272 17.58 -14.36 0.51
CA PRO A 272 18.25 -13.15 0.99
C PRO A 272 17.43 -12.33 1.99
N ASN A 273 16.13 -12.60 2.08
CA ASN A 273 15.20 -11.86 2.91
C ASN A 273 14.62 -12.75 4.03
N ARG A 274 14.51 -12.21 5.25
CA ARG A 274 14.04 -12.94 6.45
C ARG A 274 12.67 -13.61 6.28
N TRP A 275 11.81 -13.10 5.40
CA TRP A 275 10.44 -13.59 5.13
C TRP A 275 10.29 -14.21 3.73
N GLY A 276 11.37 -14.24 2.94
CA GLY A 276 11.36 -14.77 1.58
C GLY A 276 10.45 -14.01 0.62
N GLN A 277 10.28 -12.73 0.82
CA GLN A 277 9.39 -11.87 0.01
C GLN A 277 10.07 -11.26 -1.23
N ASP A 278 11.40 -11.33 -1.30
CA ASP A 278 12.23 -10.84 -2.38
C ASP A 278 13.35 -11.84 -2.65
N TRP A 279 13.51 -12.24 -3.92
CA TRP A 279 14.55 -13.19 -4.37
C TRP A 279 15.49 -12.55 -5.41
N SER A 280 15.38 -11.24 -5.64
CA SER A 280 16.09 -10.52 -6.71
C SER A 280 17.62 -10.62 -6.64
N SER A 281 18.19 -10.80 -5.45
CA SER A 281 19.64 -11.00 -5.26
C SER A 281 20.18 -12.36 -5.76
N LEU A 282 19.31 -13.22 -6.31
CA LEU A 282 19.73 -14.42 -7.02
C LEU A 282 20.36 -14.10 -8.38
N VAL A 283 20.11 -12.93 -8.92
CA VAL A 283 20.52 -12.52 -10.26
C VAL A 283 21.32 -11.23 -10.18
N ASP A 284 22.56 -11.30 -10.64
CA ASP A 284 23.40 -10.14 -10.90
C ASP A 284 23.20 -9.71 -12.36
N VAL A 285 22.79 -8.48 -12.58
CA VAL A 285 22.62 -7.91 -13.92
C VAL A 285 23.85 -7.10 -14.27
N GLU A 286 24.59 -7.53 -15.28
CA GLU A 286 25.62 -6.71 -15.90
C GLU A 286 24.94 -5.65 -16.77
N GLY A 287 25.17 -4.40 -16.48
CA GLY A 287 24.47 -3.37 -17.21
C GLY A 287 24.94 -1.95 -16.97
N ILE A 288 24.06 -1.04 -17.29
CA ILE A 288 24.25 0.40 -17.30
C ILE A 288 24.54 0.89 -15.89
N ASN A 289 25.71 1.48 -15.68
CA ASN A 289 26.05 2.12 -14.42
C ASN A 289 25.51 3.56 -14.38
N LEU A 290 24.23 3.67 -14.03
CA LEU A 290 23.54 4.96 -13.89
C LEU A 290 24.16 5.83 -12.79
N ASP A 291 24.66 5.24 -11.72
CA ASP A 291 25.32 5.97 -10.63
C ASP A 291 26.55 6.76 -11.10
N SER A 292 27.28 6.23 -12.07
CA SER A 292 28.43 6.94 -12.63
C SER A 292 28.03 8.26 -13.31
N ALA A 293 26.91 8.27 -14.02
CA ALA A 293 26.38 9.47 -14.67
C ALA A 293 25.76 10.43 -13.62
N LEU A 294 24.99 9.90 -12.68
CA LEU A 294 24.34 10.71 -11.64
C LEU A 294 25.31 11.39 -10.69
N LYS A 295 26.47 10.79 -10.40
CA LYS A 295 27.56 11.43 -9.63
C LYS A 295 28.09 12.73 -10.25
N THR A 296 27.82 12.99 -11.54
CA THR A 296 28.15 14.27 -12.20
C THR A 296 27.10 15.36 -11.97
N LYS A 297 25.99 15.02 -11.37
CA LYS A 297 24.87 15.91 -11.02
C LYS A 297 24.91 16.23 -9.53
N ASP A 298 24.14 17.22 -9.10
CA ASP A 298 23.90 17.48 -7.70
C ASP A 298 22.52 16.95 -7.24
N ALA A 299 22.28 16.92 -5.95
CA ALA A 299 21.02 16.46 -5.38
C ALA A 299 19.82 17.34 -5.80
N GLU A 300 20.03 18.64 -5.97
CA GLU A 300 18.99 19.58 -6.43
C GLU A 300 18.55 19.25 -7.86
N TRP A 301 19.51 18.93 -8.74
CA TRP A 301 19.21 18.50 -10.10
C TRP A 301 18.28 17.28 -10.13
N ILE A 302 18.49 16.30 -9.22
CA ILE A 302 17.66 15.08 -9.15
C ILE A 302 16.21 15.44 -8.86
N VAL A 303 15.94 16.22 -7.80
CA VAL A 303 14.58 16.62 -7.44
C VAL A 303 13.92 17.48 -8.52
N LYS A 304 14.68 18.44 -9.07
CA LYS A 304 14.20 19.27 -10.18
C LYS A 304 13.98 18.47 -11.48
N GLN A 305 14.73 17.39 -11.69
CA GLN A 305 14.48 16.51 -12.82
C GLN A 305 13.17 15.75 -12.64
N GLY A 306 12.86 15.32 -11.43
CA GLY A 306 11.54 14.78 -11.09
C GLY A 306 10.43 15.78 -11.42
N GLU A 307 10.52 17.03 -10.94
CA GLU A 307 9.54 18.07 -11.28
C GLU A 307 9.40 18.27 -12.80
N ARG A 308 10.53 18.41 -13.52
CA ARG A 308 10.52 18.54 -14.99
C ARG A 308 9.81 17.38 -15.69
N PHE A 309 9.97 16.17 -15.15
CA PHE A 309 9.27 14.99 -15.67
C PHE A 309 7.76 15.18 -15.61
N TYR A 310 7.21 15.52 -14.43
CA TYR A 310 5.75 15.75 -14.25
C TYR A 310 5.25 16.96 -15.04
N VAL A 311 5.97 18.09 -15.05
CA VAL A 311 5.62 19.28 -15.84
C VAL A 311 5.61 18.96 -17.35
N SER A 312 6.51 18.10 -17.80
CA SER A 312 6.52 17.64 -19.20
C SER A 312 5.24 16.90 -19.58
N LEU A 313 4.63 16.19 -18.66
CA LEU A 313 3.35 15.50 -18.80
C LEU A 313 2.13 16.45 -18.73
N GLY A 314 2.31 17.69 -18.29
CA GLY A 314 1.23 18.68 -18.18
C GLY A 314 0.76 18.95 -16.78
N PHE A 315 1.38 18.38 -15.76
CA PHE A 315 1.15 18.78 -14.38
C PHE A 315 1.70 20.19 -14.13
N PRO A 316 1.19 20.95 -13.16
CA PRO A 316 1.71 22.25 -12.80
C PRO A 316 3.12 22.12 -12.20
N GLU A 317 3.86 23.22 -12.17
CA GLU A 317 5.05 23.33 -11.33
C GLU A 317 4.67 23.13 -9.85
N LEU A 318 5.60 22.58 -9.08
CA LEU A 318 5.40 22.41 -7.64
C LEU A 318 5.20 23.76 -6.95
N PRO A 319 4.29 23.85 -5.97
CA PRO A 319 4.03 25.10 -5.28
C PRO A 319 5.32 25.60 -4.58
N LYS A 320 5.47 26.92 -4.48
CA LYS A 320 6.63 27.53 -3.82
C LYS A 320 6.84 27.01 -2.39
N THR A 321 5.73 26.72 -1.69
CA THR A 321 5.75 26.12 -0.35
C THR A 321 6.40 24.75 -0.30
N PHE A 322 6.33 23.95 -1.38
CA PHE A 322 7.05 22.68 -1.45
C PHE A 322 8.56 22.88 -1.32
N TRP A 323 9.12 23.81 -2.11
CA TRP A 323 10.56 24.10 -2.08
C TRP A 323 11.03 24.77 -0.79
N GLU A 324 10.17 25.57 -0.16
CA GLU A 324 10.50 26.32 1.07
C GLU A 324 10.38 25.48 2.33
N LYS A 325 9.47 24.47 2.35
CA LYS A 325 9.12 23.76 3.58
C LYS A 325 9.51 22.28 3.60
N SER A 326 9.80 21.67 2.44
CA SER A 326 10.28 20.29 2.38
C SER A 326 11.69 20.16 2.97
N ASP A 327 12.03 18.97 3.44
CA ASP A 327 13.36 18.60 3.91
C ASP A 327 13.97 17.54 2.96
N LEU A 328 14.61 18.01 1.88
CA LEU A 328 14.93 17.19 0.71
C LEU A 328 16.35 16.58 0.74
N TYR A 329 17.27 17.14 1.53
CA TYR A 329 18.69 16.83 1.42
C TYR A 329 19.27 16.34 2.74
N PRO A 330 20.40 15.61 2.72
CA PRO A 330 21.09 15.22 3.95
C PRO A 330 21.43 16.42 4.80
N LEU A 331 21.35 16.25 6.13
CA LEU A 331 21.77 17.29 7.06
C LEU A 331 23.29 17.56 6.95
N PRO A 332 23.73 18.81 7.18
CA PRO A 332 25.15 19.12 7.35
C PRO A 332 25.78 18.26 8.47
N LYS A 333 27.06 17.93 8.34
CA LYS A 333 27.78 17.07 9.29
C LYS A 333 27.83 17.66 10.73
N ASP A 334 27.70 18.97 10.86
CA ASP A 334 27.68 19.69 12.13
C ASP A 334 26.28 20.01 12.65
N ALA A 335 25.25 19.46 12.04
CA ALA A 335 23.87 19.63 12.48
C ALA A 335 23.70 19.20 13.95
N LYS A 336 22.95 20.00 14.72
CA LYS A 336 22.70 19.75 16.15
C LYS A 336 21.45 18.88 16.38
N TYR A 337 20.82 18.41 15.33
CA TYR A 337 19.65 17.56 15.35
C TYR A 337 19.78 16.48 14.28
N LYS A 338 18.96 15.47 14.39
CA LYS A 338 18.81 14.37 13.41
C LYS A 338 17.48 14.51 12.69
N LYS A 339 17.34 13.86 11.55
CA LYS A 339 16.07 13.66 10.86
C LYS A 339 15.90 12.20 10.47
N ASN A 340 14.67 11.80 10.20
CA ASN A 340 14.40 10.52 9.57
C ASN A 340 14.93 10.52 8.12
N ASN A 341 15.68 9.49 7.75
CA ASN A 341 16.26 9.34 6.42
C ASN A 341 15.37 8.54 5.45
N HIS A 342 14.26 8.00 5.95
CA HIS A 342 13.29 7.32 5.09
C HIS A 342 12.52 8.36 4.28
N ALA A 343 12.41 8.16 2.96
CA ALA A 343 11.65 9.04 2.08
C ALA A 343 10.16 8.99 2.43
N SER A 344 9.51 10.15 2.39
CA SER A 344 8.06 10.24 2.58
C SER A 344 7.48 11.54 2.04
N ALA A 345 6.27 11.47 1.51
CA ALA A 345 5.48 12.60 1.07
C ALA A 345 4.39 12.94 2.09
N TRP A 346 4.08 14.22 2.24
CA TRP A 346 3.19 14.74 3.27
C TRP A 346 2.16 15.72 2.68
N HIS A 347 0.89 15.47 2.95
CA HIS A 347 -0.22 16.38 2.66
C HIS A 347 -0.63 17.09 3.95
N MET A 348 -0.07 18.26 4.20
CA MET A 348 -0.10 18.91 5.50
C MET A 348 -1.49 19.42 5.89
N ASP A 349 -2.19 20.05 4.93
CA ASP A 349 -3.43 20.80 5.19
C ASP A 349 -4.64 20.30 4.38
N TYR A 350 -4.50 19.17 3.67
CA TYR A 350 -5.49 18.68 2.71
C TYR A 350 -5.84 19.71 1.60
N ASP A 351 -4.93 20.64 1.31
CA ASP A 351 -5.08 21.61 0.21
C ASP A 351 -3.76 21.78 -0.54
N LYS A 352 -2.96 22.78 -0.24
CA LYS A 352 -1.78 23.15 -1.05
C LYS A 352 -0.44 23.03 -0.32
N ASP A 353 -0.45 22.83 0.99
CA ASP A 353 0.79 22.60 1.74
C ASP A 353 1.18 21.12 1.62
N VAL A 354 1.98 20.84 0.61
CA VAL A 354 2.55 19.51 0.35
C VAL A 354 4.05 19.56 0.54
N ARG A 355 4.62 18.54 1.19
CA ARG A 355 6.05 18.47 1.52
C ARG A 355 6.61 17.09 1.28
N SER A 356 7.91 16.99 0.98
CA SER A 356 8.65 15.73 0.99
C SER A 356 9.78 15.79 2.02
N LEU A 357 9.95 14.68 2.73
CA LEU A 357 11.10 14.39 3.57
C LEU A 357 11.96 13.38 2.84
N MET A 358 13.17 13.77 2.47
CA MET A 358 14.11 12.94 1.72
C MET A 358 15.55 13.19 2.22
N SER A 359 16.50 12.40 1.75
CA SER A 359 17.94 12.62 1.97
C SER A 359 18.69 12.41 0.67
N VAL A 360 18.27 13.15 -0.37
CA VAL A 360 18.69 12.96 -1.77
C VAL A 360 20.20 13.13 -1.92
N THR A 361 20.84 12.08 -2.46
CA THR A 361 22.22 12.07 -2.91
C THR A 361 22.30 11.60 -4.37
N PRO A 362 23.32 11.98 -5.13
CA PRO A 362 23.41 11.66 -6.55
C PRO A 362 23.68 10.17 -6.82
N ASN A 363 22.64 9.35 -6.82
CA ASN A 363 22.66 7.92 -7.18
C ASN A 363 21.32 7.48 -7.77
N SER A 364 21.26 6.27 -8.29
CA SER A 364 20.09 5.69 -8.97
C SER A 364 18.91 5.47 -8.00
N GLU A 365 19.20 5.07 -6.77
CA GLU A 365 18.18 4.87 -5.74
C GLU A 365 17.42 6.18 -5.47
N TRP A 366 18.12 7.27 -5.17
CA TRP A 366 17.47 8.57 -4.92
C TRP A 366 16.89 9.21 -6.17
N TYR A 367 17.40 8.89 -7.35
CA TYR A 367 16.80 9.33 -8.61
C TYR A 367 15.41 8.70 -8.79
N GLU A 368 15.29 7.38 -8.64
CA GLU A 368 14.03 6.65 -8.70
C GLU A 368 13.08 7.06 -7.57
N THR A 369 13.58 7.07 -6.32
CA THR A 369 12.81 7.47 -5.12
C THR A 369 12.25 8.88 -5.25
N SER A 370 13.01 9.84 -5.78
CA SER A 370 12.51 11.21 -5.97
C SER A 370 11.35 11.28 -6.96
N HIS A 371 11.36 10.49 -8.03
CA HIS A 371 10.23 10.42 -8.96
C HIS A 371 9.02 9.74 -8.33
N HIS A 372 9.23 8.74 -7.49
CA HIS A 372 8.19 8.07 -6.70
C HIS A 372 7.52 9.03 -5.71
N GLU A 373 8.30 9.69 -4.85
CA GLU A 373 7.77 10.62 -3.83
C GLU A 373 7.01 11.80 -4.44
N LEU A 374 7.51 12.32 -5.57
CA LEU A 374 6.78 13.35 -6.31
C LEU A 374 5.46 12.81 -6.89
N GLY A 375 5.33 11.50 -7.14
CA GLY A 375 4.06 10.87 -7.48
C GLY A 375 3.00 11.07 -6.43
N HIS A 376 3.37 10.90 -5.17
CA HIS A 376 2.48 11.20 -4.04
C HIS A 376 2.13 12.68 -3.97
N ILE A 377 3.11 13.57 -4.15
CA ILE A 377 2.89 15.02 -4.12
C ILE A 377 1.91 15.45 -5.21
N TYR A 378 2.10 15.00 -6.44
CA TYR A 378 1.18 15.34 -7.54
C TYR A 378 -0.20 14.71 -7.36
N TYR A 379 -0.30 13.55 -6.72
CA TYR A 379 -1.58 12.98 -6.36
C TYR A 379 -2.32 13.86 -5.35
N TYR A 380 -1.63 14.33 -4.29
CA TYR A 380 -2.19 15.29 -3.33
C TYR A 380 -2.73 16.55 -4.04
N LEU A 381 -1.96 17.13 -4.94
CA LEU A 381 -2.36 18.31 -5.69
C LEU A 381 -3.56 18.06 -6.62
N CYS A 382 -3.67 16.88 -7.24
CA CYS A 382 -4.76 16.52 -8.13
C CYS A 382 -6.11 16.46 -7.42
N TYR A 383 -6.19 15.81 -6.28
CA TYR A 383 -7.46 15.70 -5.56
C TYR A 383 -7.77 16.88 -4.62
N SER A 384 -6.81 17.81 -4.42
CA SER A 384 -7.04 19.05 -3.68
C SER A 384 -7.79 20.06 -4.55
N ASN A 385 -9.00 19.72 -4.90
CA ASN A 385 -9.88 20.53 -5.73
C ASN A 385 -11.25 20.72 -5.05
N PRO A 386 -12.06 21.75 -5.43
CA PRO A 386 -13.32 22.07 -4.75
C PRO A 386 -14.39 20.98 -4.82
N GLU A 387 -14.33 20.08 -5.80
CA GLU A 387 -15.31 19.01 -5.98
C GLU A 387 -15.09 17.86 -5.00
N VAL A 388 -13.87 17.74 -4.44
CA VAL A 388 -13.51 16.71 -3.46
C VAL A 388 -13.54 17.31 -2.06
N PRO A 389 -14.48 16.91 -1.19
CA PRO A 389 -14.52 17.32 0.21
C PRO A 389 -13.22 16.99 0.94
N ALA A 390 -12.79 17.84 1.89
CA ALA A 390 -11.53 17.65 2.59
C ALA A 390 -11.37 16.25 3.22
N LEU A 391 -12.46 15.69 3.76
CA LEU A 391 -12.49 14.33 4.33
C LEU A 391 -12.17 13.21 3.32
N LEU A 392 -12.35 13.46 2.02
CA LEU A 392 -12.10 12.52 0.91
C LEU A 392 -10.90 12.92 0.05
N ARG A 393 -10.13 13.95 0.46
CA ARG A 393 -8.87 14.33 -0.16
C ARG A 393 -7.76 13.38 0.28
N GLU A 394 -7.95 12.14 -0.11
CA GLU A 394 -7.04 11.02 0.06
C GLU A 394 -6.92 10.30 -1.28
N GLY A 395 -5.92 9.46 -1.48
CA GLY A 395 -5.89 8.60 -2.65
C GLY A 395 -7.15 7.75 -2.75
N ALA A 396 -7.44 7.23 -3.92
CA ALA A 396 -8.58 6.34 -4.12
C ALA A 396 -8.58 5.19 -3.09
N ASN A 397 -7.39 4.74 -2.72
CA ASN A 397 -7.01 3.98 -1.54
C ASN A 397 -5.47 4.00 -1.42
N ARG A 398 -4.90 3.38 -0.37
CA ARG A 398 -3.45 3.32 -0.13
C ARG A 398 -2.68 2.67 -1.29
N ALA A 399 -3.22 1.59 -1.88
CA ALA A 399 -2.57 0.90 -2.99
C ALA A 399 -2.41 1.78 -4.24
N TYR A 400 -3.34 2.71 -4.48
CA TYR A 400 -3.24 3.66 -5.60
C TYR A 400 -2.12 4.67 -5.42
N HIS A 401 -1.89 5.16 -4.20
CA HIS A 401 -0.77 6.05 -3.92
C HIS A 401 0.57 5.37 -4.25
N GLU A 402 0.76 4.16 -3.73
CA GLU A 402 1.97 3.38 -3.94
C GLU A 402 2.15 2.97 -5.41
N ALA A 403 1.07 2.55 -6.07
CA ALA A 403 1.12 2.13 -7.47
C ALA A 403 1.55 3.26 -8.40
N LEU A 404 0.97 4.44 -8.24
CA LEU A 404 1.26 5.58 -9.11
C LEU A 404 2.64 6.17 -8.82
N GLY A 405 3.06 6.26 -7.57
CA GLY A 405 4.42 6.65 -7.20
C GLY A 405 5.45 5.69 -7.80
N SER A 406 5.32 4.39 -7.57
CA SER A 406 6.23 3.37 -8.11
C SER A 406 6.22 3.30 -9.63
N MET A 407 5.06 3.49 -10.28
CA MET A 407 4.98 3.54 -11.75
C MET A 407 5.79 4.72 -12.32
N MET A 408 5.76 5.87 -11.66
CA MET A 408 6.52 7.04 -12.11
C MET A 408 8.02 6.86 -11.86
N GLY A 409 8.41 6.23 -10.75
CA GLY A 409 9.79 5.79 -10.52
C GLY A 409 10.28 4.85 -11.62
N MET A 410 9.50 3.80 -11.93
CA MET A 410 9.79 2.86 -13.01
C MET A 410 9.88 3.58 -14.38
N ALA A 411 8.95 4.49 -14.67
CA ALA A 411 8.96 5.24 -15.94
C ALA A 411 10.21 6.14 -16.09
N ALA A 412 10.71 6.70 -14.99
CA ALA A 412 11.94 7.49 -14.98
C ALA A 412 13.20 6.63 -15.18
N MET A 413 13.14 5.34 -14.86
CA MET A 413 14.21 4.37 -15.05
C MET A 413 14.19 3.69 -16.43
N GLN A 414 13.21 4.00 -17.27
CA GLN A 414 13.13 3.44 -18.63
C GLN A 414 14.28 3.94 -19.50
N LYS A 415 14.90 3.00 -20.21
CA LYS A 415 16.08 3.24 -21.04
C LYS A 415 15.94 4.41 -22.03
N PRO A 416 14.84 4.55 -22.81
CA PRO A 416 14.69 5.68 -23.74
C PRO A 416 14.69 7.04 -23.05
N PHE A 417 14.13 7.13 -21.84
CA PHE A 417 14.15 8.38 -21.08
C PHE A 417 15.55 8.70 -20.54
N MET A 418 16.27 7.70 -20.00
CA MET A 418 17.64 7.88 -19.53
C MET A 418 18.61 8.25 -20.67
N GLU A 419 18.43 7.69 -21.87
CA GLU A 419 19.16 8.06 -23.08
C GLU A 419 18.87 9.51 -23.50
N ASN A 420 17.62 9.97 -23.40
CA ASN A 420 17.24 11.35 -23.71
C ASN A 420 17.82 12.38 -22.74
N LEU A 421 18.11 11.96 -21.52
CA LEU A 421 18.77 12.79 -20.50
C LEU A 421 20.30 12.71 -20.56
N ASP A 422 20.87 11.97 -21.52
CA ASP A 422 22.30 11.67 -21.61
C ASP A 422 22.90 11.07 -20.32
N LEU A 423 22.06 10.38 -19.53
CA LEU A 423 22.49 9.64 -18.34
C LEU A 423 23.14 8.30 -18.70
N ILE A 424 22.78 7.76 -19.85
CA ILE A 424 23.38 6.57 -20.43
C ILE A 424 23.66 6.79 -21.92
N PRO A 425 24.69 6.16 -22.49
CA PRO A 425 24.97 6.25 -23.92
C PRO A 425 23.80 5.71 -24.75
N LYS A 426 23.50 6.35 -25.87
CA LYS A 426 22.51 5.87 -26.84
C LYS A 426 22.91 4.47 -27.34
N ASN A 427 21.91 3.60 -27.44
CA ASN A 427 22.08 2.19 -27.80
C ASN A 427 22.94 1.37 -26.81
N SER A 428 22.97 1.75 -25.53
CA SER A 428 23.57 0.95 -24.47
C SER A 428 23.01 -0.47 -24.49
N LYS A 429 23.89 -1.47 -24.35
CA LYS A 429 23.48 -2.87 -24.23
C LYS A 429 23.27 -3.19 -22.76
N SER A 430 22.13 -3.77 -22.43
CA SER A 430 21.86 -4.42 -21.15
C SER A 430 21.38 -5.85 -21.43
N ASP A 431 21.58 -6.74 -20.50
CA ASP A 431 20.97 -8.06 -20.58
C ASP A 431 19.49 -7.92 -20.14
N GLU A 432 18.63 -7.63 -21.13
CA GLU A 432 17.20 -7.40 -20.91
C GLU A 432 16.53 -8.60 -20.24
N MET A 433 16.95 -9.83 -20.56
CA MET A 433 16.39 -11.03 -19.98
C MET A 433 16.78 -11.19 -18.50
N GLN A 434 18.05 -10.90 -18.15
CA GLN A 434 18.49 -10.91 -16.76
C GLN A 434 17.86 -9.79 -15.94
N THR A 435 17.66 -8.61 -16.54
CA THR A 435 16.93 -7.49 -15.90
C THR A 435 15.51 -7.93 -15.58
N LEU A 436 14.79 -8.45 -16.59
CA LEU A 436 13.41 -8.90 -16.44
C LEU A 436 13.28 -10.04 -15.41
N LEU A 437 14.25 -10.97 -15.38
CA LEU A 437 14.30 -12.04 -14.39
C LEU A 437 14.49 -11.49 -12.97
N LYS A 438 15.37 -10.53 -12.79
CA LYS A 438 15.61 -9.87 -11.50
C LYS A 438 14.36 -9.14 -11.02
N GLU A 439 13.67 -8.42 -11.90
CA GLU A 439 12.40 -7.76 -11.61
C GLU A 439 11.30 -8.76 -11.24
N ALA A 440 11.17 -9.87 -11.98
CA ALA A 440 10.19 -10.90 -11.66
C ALA A 440 10.46 -11.58 -10.30
N LEU A 441 11.73 -11.77 -9.95
CA LEU A 441 12.15 -12.31 -8.63
C LEU A 441 11.86 -11.33 -7.48
N ASN A 442 11.57 -10.08 -7.77
CA ASN A 442 11.04 -9.09 -6.83
C ASN A 442 9.51 -9.05 -6.92
N TYR A 443 8.95 -8.54 -8.00
CA TYR A 443 7.52 -8.24 -8.13
C TYR A 443 6.61 -9.46 -8.11
N VAL A 444 6.92 -10.50 -8.92
CA VAL A 444 6.05 -11.69 -9.03
C VAL A 444 6.12 -12.55 -7.78
N VAL A 445 7.31 -12.70 -7.21
CA VAL A 445 7.53 -13.49 -5.98
C VAL A 445 6.90 -12.83 -4.75
N PHE A 446 6.79 -11.52 -4.74
CA PHE A 446 6.15 -10.77 -3.66
C PHE A 446 4.64 -11.03 -3.55
N ILE A 447 3.96 -11.26 -4.68
CA ILE A 447 2.50 -11.44 -4.68
C ILE A 447 2.03 -12.58 -3.77
N PRO A 448 2.51 -13.83 -3.89
CA PRO A 448 2.06 -14.91 -3.02
C PRO A 448 2.44 -14.70 -1.53
N PHE A 449 3.50 -13.96 -1.23
CA PHE A 449 3.80 -13.57 0.15
C PHE A 449 2.76 -12.60 0.69
N SER A 450 2.48 -11.52 -0.04
CA SER A 450 1.55 -10.47 0.41
C SER A 450 0.12 -10.97 0.47
N THR A 451 -0.39 -11.54 -0.62
CA THR A 451 -1.80 -11.95 -0.74
C THR A 451 -2.10 -13.29 -0.06
N GLY A 452 -1.10 -14.18 0.00
CA GLY A 452 -1.22 -15.52 0.55
C GLY A 452 -0.75 -15.61 2.01
N THR A 453 0.55 -15.51 2.24
CA THR A 453 1.11 -15.73 3.58
C THR A 453 0.66 -14.65 4.56
N MET A 454 0.88 -13.38 4.25
CA MET A 454 0.55 -12.27 5.13
C MET A 454 -0.96 -12.08 5.30
N SER A 455 -1.66 -11.78 4.20
CA SER A 455 -3.08 -11.41 4.27
C SER A 455 -3.98 -12.55 4.74
N MET A 456 -3.70 -13.80 4.36
CA MET A 456 -4.50 -14.93 4.84
C MET A 456 -4.19 -15.26 6.30
N PHE A 457 -2.95 -15.06 6.76
CA PHE A 457 -2.64 -15.20 8.18
C PHE A 457 -3.41 -14.17 9.02
N GLU A 458 -3.41 -12.90 8.62
CA GLU A 458 -4.12 -11.85 9.33
C GLU A 458 -5.64 -12.00 9.23
N HIS A 459 -6.16 -12.45 8.09
CA HIS A 459 -7.56 -12.82 7.98
C HIS A 459 -7.92 -13.94 8.96
N ASP A 460 -7.12 -14.99 9.05
CA ASP A 460 -7.37 -16.10 10.00
C ASP A 460 -7.22 -15.61 11.45
N LEU A 461 -6.26 -14.72 11.73
CA LEU A 461 -6.02 -14.14 13.05
C LEU A 461 -7.23 -13.33 13.54
N TYR A 462 -7.71 -12.37 12.73
CA TYR A 462 -8.75 -11.42 13.13
C TYR A 462 -10.16 -11.92 12.87
N ALA A 463 -10.44 -12.47 11.69
CA ALA A 463 -11.79 -12.88 11.29
C ALA A 463 -12.17 -14.28 11.77
N LYS A 464 -11.20 -15.22 11.85
CA LYS A 464 -11.44 -16.58 12.30
C LYS A 464 -10.97 -16.85 13.74
N ASN A 465 -10.48 -15.83 14.43
CA ASN A 465 -9.98 -15.95 15.82
C ASN A 465 -8.96 -17.09 15.97
N LEU A 466 -7.95 -17.15 15.08
CA LEU A 466 -6.93 -18.20 15.09
C LEU A 466 -6.35 -18.41 16.49
N PRO A 467 -6.39 -19.64 17.06
CA PRO A 467 -5.93 -19.91 18.42
C PRO A 467 -4.42 -19.70 18.58
N ALA A 468 -4.01 -19.34 19.80
CA ALA A 468 -2.60 -19.10 20.14
C ALA A 468 -1.69 -20.31 19.91
N ASP A 469 -2.21 -21.52 20.06
CA ASP A 469 -1.51 -22.79 19.85
C ASP A 469 -1.51 -23.27 18.39
N GLN A 470 -1.89 -22.40 17.45
CA GLN A 470 -1.88 -22.68 16.01
C GLN A 470 -1.20 -21.58 15.18
N LEU A 471 -0.69 -20.51 15.81
CA LEU A 471 -0.15 -19.36 15.09
C LEU A 471 1.06 -19.73 14.21
N ASN A 472 2.05 -20.41 14.79
CA ASN A 472 3.28 -20.74 14.06
C ASN A 472 3.04 -21.83 13.02
N LYS A 473 2.24 -22.84 13.34
CA LYS A 473 1.80 -23.87 12.40
C LYS A 473 1.10 -23.25 11.19
N ARG A 474 0.12 -22.35 11.44
CA ARG A 474 -0.66 -21.73 10.37
C ARG A 474 0.20 -20.84 9.47
N TRP A 475 1.13 -20.08 10.05
CA TRP A 475 2.09 -19.29 9.30
C TRP A 475 2.88 -20.14 8.30
N TRP A 476 3.43 -21.27 8.75
CA TRP A 476 4.24 -22.12 7.89
C TRP A 476 3.43 -22.96 6.91
N GLU A 477 2.19 -23.30 7.21
CA GLU A 477 1.27 -23.88 6.23
C GLU A 477 1.01 -22.92 5.08
N LEU A 478 0.76 -21.64 5.38
CA LEU A 478 0.55 -20.60 4.37
C LEU A 478 1.82 -20.30 3.57
N ALA A 479 2.98 -20.22 4.23
CA ALA A 479 4.26 -20.02 3.56
C ALA A 479 4.61 -21.17 2.61
N ALA A 480 4.37 -22.41 3.02
CA ALA A 480 4.53 -23.57 2.15
C ALA A 480 3.57 -23.56 0.97
N GLN A 481 2.31 -23.24 1.22
CA GLN A 481 1.25 -23.22 0.21
C GLN A 481 1.45 -22.14 -0.85
N TYR A 482 1.75 -20.91 -0.41
CA TYR A 482 1.79 -19.74 -1.31
C TYR A 482 3.19 -19.43 -1.83
N GLN A 483 4.20 -19.45 -0.96
CA GLN A 483 5.56 -19.10 -1.34
C GLN A 483 6.43 -20.32 -1.74
N GLY A 484 6.01 -21.53 -1.43
CA GLY A 484 6.83 -22.73 -1.67
C GLY A 484 8.09 -22.78 -0.80
N ILE A 485 8.05 -22.21 0.41
CA ILE A 485 9.18 -22.16 1.34
C ILE A 485 8.89 -22.93 2.63
N ALA A 486 9.96 -23.34 3.32
CA ALA A 486 9.88 -24.04 4.60
C ALA A 486 10.90 -23.48 5.60
N PRO A 487 10.68 -23.61 6.90
CA PRO A 487 11.69 -23.26 7.89
C PRO A 487 12.88 -24.23 7.78
N PRO A 488 14.08 -23.83 8.21
CA PRO A 488 15.27 -24.70 8.15
C PRO A 488 15.22 -25.93 9.05
N ALA A 489 14.38 -25.88 10.09
CA ALA A 489 14.11 -26.95 11.02
C ALA A 489 12.65 -26.92 11.46
N ASN A 490 12.17 -27.98 12.11
CA ASN A 490 10.83 -27.98 12.69
C ASN A 490 10.70 -26.87 13.75
N ARG A 491 9.65 -26.04 13.61
CA ARG A 491 9.37 -24.90 14.49
C ARG A 491 7.96 -25.04 15.05
N GLY A 492 7.89 -25.42 16.32
CA GLY A 492 6.63 -25.62 17.03
C GLY A 492 5.98 -24.32 17.49
N GLU A 493 4.96 -24.47 18.35
CA GLU A 493 4.21 -23.32 18.86
C GLU A 493 4.90 -22.54 20.00
N GLU A 494 6.09 -22.96 20.42
CA GLU A 494 7.01 -22.14 21.23
C GLU A 494 7.55 -20.92 20.48
N TYR A 495 7.47 -20.93 19.16
CA TYR A 495 7.79 -19.80 18.27
C TYR A 495 6.53 -19.03 17.87
N CYS A 496 6.71 -17.85 17.33
CA CYS A 496 5.69 -17.06 16.63
C CYS A 496 6.36 -16.27 15.50
N ASP A 497 6.72 -16.97 14.41
CA ASP A 497 7.50 -16.37 13.33
C ASP A 497 6.73 -15.27 12.58
N ALA A 498 5.40 -15.34 12.54
CA ALA A 498 4.54 -14.27 12.04
C ALA A 498 4.76 -12.95 12.78
N ALA A 499 4.83 -12.99 14.13
CA ALA A 499 4.99 -11.79 14.94
C ALA A 499 6.37 -11.11 14.75
N THR A 500 7.33 -11.75 14.06
CA THR A 500 8.60 -11.11 13.73
C THR A 500 8.48 -10.11 12.59
N LYS A 501 7.39 -10.14 11.83
CA LYS A 501 7.10 -9.16 10.78
C LYS A 501 6.49 -7.90 11.40
N THR A 502 7.15 -6.77 11.22
CA THR A 502 6.76 -5.48 11.80
C THR A 502 5.30 -5.15 11.52
N HIS A 503 4.87 -5.27 10.29
CA HIS A 503 3.51 -4.92 9.83
C HIS A 503 2.40 -5.69 10.55
N ILE A 504 2.63 -6.92 11.00
CA ILE A 504 1.64 -7.67 11.80
C ILE A 504 1.39 -6.98 13.15
N ASN A 505 2.39 -6.26 13.67
CA ASN A 505 2.31 -5.59 14.96
C ASN A 505 1.84 -4.13 14.83
N ASP A 506 2.42 -3.35 13.89
CA ASP A 506 2.29 -1.89 13.81
C ASP A 506 1.43 -1.37 12.65
N ASP A 507 1.23 -2.18 11.59
CA ASP A 507 0.40 -1.85 10.42
C ASP A 507 -0.54 -3.03 10.04
N PRO A 508 -1.39 -3.49 10.99
CA PRO A 508 -2.08 -4.78 10.89
C PRO A 508 -3.20 -4.80 9.88
N ALA A 509 -3.37 -5.96 9.25
CA ALA A 509 -4.46 -6.30 8.35
C ALA A 509 -4.56 -5.41 7.10
N GLN A 510 -3.42 -4.89 6.61
CA GLN A 510 -3.34 -4.05 5.41
C GLN A 510 -2.27 -4.51 4.40
N TYR A 511 -1.55 -5.60 4.68
CA TYR A 511 -0.41 -5.98 3.83
C TYR A 511 -0.78 -6.32 2.38
N TYR A 512 -2.05 -6.56 2.08
CA TYR A 512 -2.57 -6.71 0.72
C TYR A 512 -2.38 -5.45 -0.15
N ASP A 513 -2.22 -4.28 0.47
CA ASP A 513 -2.03 -2.99 -0.22
C ASP A 513 -0.85 -3.03 -1.18
N TYR A 514 0.26 -3.65 -0.76
CA TYR A 514 1.46 -3.78 -1.57
C TYR A 514 1.26 -4.67 -2.80
N ALA A 515 0.52 -5.78 -2.65
CA ALA A 515 0.21 -6.62 -3.81
C ALA A 515 -0.73 -5.92 -4.79
N LEU A 516 -1.75 -5.21 -4.27
CA LEU A 516 -2.65 -4.43 -5.09
C LEU A 516 -1.89 -3.32 -5.83
N SER A 517 -0.95 -2.65 -5.16
CA SER A 517 -0.15 -1.58 -5.78
C SER A 517 0.69 -2.11 -6.94
N PHE A 518 1.34 -3.26 -6.79
CA PHE A 518 2.12 -3.84 -7.88
C PHE A 518 1.24 -4.28 -9.06
N VAL A 519 0.12 -4.96 -8.79
CA VAL A 519 -0.82 -5.37 -9.84
C VAL A 519 -1.38 -4.15 -10.58
N LEU A 520 -1.75 -3.11 -9.85
CA LEU A 520 -2.28 -1.86 -10.40
C LEU A 520 -1.22 -1.12 -11.24
N LEU A 521 0.01 -1.03 -10.75
CA LEU A 521 1.13 -0.42 -11.46
C LEU A 521 1.26 -1.01 -12.86
N PHE A 522 1.37 -2.34 -12.97
CA PHE A 522 1.54 -3.00 -14.27
C PHE A 522 0.30 -2.84 -15.17
N GLN A 523 -0.92 -2.84 -14.61
CA GLN A 523 -2.14 -2.65 -15.41
C GLN A 523 -2.24 -1.24 -15.98
N VAL A 524 -1.92 -0.21 -15.19
CA VAL A 524 -1.92 1.19 -15.63
C VAL A 524 -0.78 1.45 -16.62
N HIS A 525 0.41 0.92 -16.35
CA HIS A 525 1.57 1.00 -17.24
C HIS A 525 1.32 0.34 -18.59
N ASP A 526 0.76 -0.87 -18.60
CA ASP A 526 0.41 -1.60 -19.83
C ASP A 526 -0.58 -0.80 -20.69
N HIS A 527 -1.61 -0.22 -20.06
CA HIS A 527 -2.56 0.64 -20.76
C HIS A 527 -1.88 1.87 -21.38
N ILE A 528 -1.03 2.58 -20.61
CA ILE A 528 -0.28 3.72 -21.11
C ILE A 528 0.62 3.32 -22.28
N ALA A 529 1.40 2.25 -22.11
CA ALA A 529 2.35 1.80 -23.13
C ALA A 529 1.65 1.41 -24.43
N LYS A 530 0.62 0.57 -24.37
CA LYS A 530 -0.02 -0.01 -25.56
C LYS A 530 -1.06 0.91 -26.19
N ASN A 531 -1.89 1.60 -25.39
CA ASN A 531 -3.06 2.32 -25.89
C ASN A 531 -2.84 3.82 -26.05
N ILE A 532 -1.88 4.42 -25.33
CA ILE A 532 -1.58 5.85 -25.43
C ILE A 532 -0.28 6.09 -26.20
N LEU A 533 0.80 5.41 -25.79
CA LEU A 533 2.13 5.62 -26.39
C LEU A 533 2.36 4.77 -27.64
N HIS A 534 1.65 3.64 -27.79
CA HIS A 534 1.90 2.63 -28.82
C HIS A 534 3.37 2.15 -28.82
N GLN A 535 3.90 1.90 -27.61
CA GLN A 535 5.27 1.46 -27.36
C GLN A 535 5.28 0.11 -26.65
N ASP A 536 6.43 -0.57 -26.69
CA ASP A 536 6.68 -1.77 -25.89
C ASP A 536 6.70 -1.39 -24.40
N PRO A 537 5.94 -2.06 -23.52
CA PRO A 537 5.96 -1.79 -22.08
C PRO A 537 7.34 -1.84 -21.42
N HIS A 538 8.29 -2.62 -21.97
CA HIS A 538 9.66 -2.69 -21.47
C HIS A 538 10.56 -1.54 -21.94
N ASN A 539 10.08 -0.69 -22.84
CA ASN A 539 10.89 0.34 -23.48
C ASN A 539 10.08 1.61 -23.77
N THR A 540 9.38 2.11 -22.74
CA THR A 540 8.51 3.28 -22.82
C THR A 540 9.25 4.58 -22.57
N ASN A 541 8.67 5.68 -23.07
CA ASN A 541 9.08 7.04 -22.69
C ASN A 541 7.84 7.92 -22.51
N TYR A 542 7.53 8.23 -21.25
CA TYR A 542 6.39 9.10 -20.90
C TYR A 542 6.69 10.58 -21.11
N TYR A 543 7.97 10.97 -21.02
CA TYR A 543 8.40 12.38 -20.99
C TYR A 543 7.84 13.19 -22.18
N GLY A 544 7.21 14.32 -21.89
CA GLY A 544 6.64 15.23 -22.87
C GLY A 544 5.25 14.83 -23.39
N ASN A 545 4.70 13.67 -23.01
CA ASN A 545 3.41 13.21 -23.51
C ASN A 545 2.26 13.71 -22.61
N LYS A 546 1.54 14.75 -23.09
CA LYS A 546 0.42 15.35 -22.35
C LYS A 546 -0.80 14.43 -22.21
N GLU A 547 -0.97 13.47 -23.11
CA GLU A 547 -2.08 12.51 -23.06
C GLU A 547 -1.86 11.51 -21.92
N VAL A 548 -0.63 11.04 -21.73
CA VAL A 548 -0.24 10.24 -20.55
C VAL A 548 -0.50 11.01 -19.27
N GLY A 549 -0.07 12.27 -19.19
CA GLY A 549 -0.29 13.09 -18.00
C GLY A 549 -1.78 13.31 -17.71
N LYS A 550 -2.59 13.59 -18.76
CA LYS A 550 -4.05 13.71 -18.60
C LYS A 550 -4.68 12.42 -18.10
N PHE A 551 -4.29 11.28 -18.66
CA PHE A 551 -4.80 9.96 -18.24
C PHE A 551 -4.50 9.69 -16.75
N ILE A 552 -3.26 9.96 -16.30
CA ILE A 552 -2.85 9.81 -14.90
C ILE A 552 -3.64 10.77 -14.00
N ALA A 553 -3.75 12.06 -14.40
CA ALA A 553 -4.50 13.05 -13.65
C ALA A 553 -5.99 12.68 -13.51
N ASP A 554 -6.61 12.13 -14.56
CA ASP A 554 -8.00 11.67 -14.53
C ASP A 554 -8.24 10.55 -13.50
N ILE A 555 -7.23 9.70 -13.25
CA ILE A 555 -7.26 8.67 -12.19
C ILE A 555 -7.10 9.31 -10.81
N MET A 556 -6.20 10.30 -10.68
CA MET A 556 -5.84 10.93 -9.41
C MET A 556 -6.90 11.90 -8.89
N THR A 557 -7.50 12.70 -9.79
CA THR A 557 -8.37 13.84 -9.45
C THR A 557 -9.57 13.50 -8.56
N PRO A 558 -10.24 12.36 -8.71
CA PRO A 558 -11.37 12.01 -7.85
C PRO A 558 -10.97 11.75 -6.38
N GLY A 559 -9.70 11.45 -6.11
CA GLY A 559 -9.27 10.98 -4.79
C GLY A 559 -10.16 9.85 -4.29
N ALA A 560 -10.54 9.89 -3.01
CA ALA A 560 -11.45 8.92 -2.42
C ALA A 560 -12.94 9.23 -2.68
N SER A 561 -13.31 10.22 -3.52
CA SER A 561 -14.71 10.60 -3.74
C SER A 561 -15.48 9.63 -4.65
N LYS A 562 -14.79 8.89 -5.53
CA LYS A 562 -15.38 7.87 -6.41
C LYS A 562 -14.98 6.46 -5.99
N ASP A 563 -15.69 5.46 -6.48
CA ASP A 563 -15.24 4.06 -6.35
C ASP A 563 -14.03 3.83 -7.25
N TRP A 564 -12.92 3.40 -6.69
CA TRP A 564 -11.66 3.19 -7.39
C TRP A 564 -11.77 2.12 -8.50
N ARG A 565 -12.66 1.13 -8.32
CA ARG A 565 -12.90 0.05 -9.29
C ARG A 565 -13.60 0.58 -10.54
N GLU A 566 -14.58 1.47 -10.35
CA GLU A 566 -15.28 2.14 -11.45
C GLU A 566 -14.33 3.06 -12.24
N VAL A 567 -13.50 3.84 -11.53
CA VAL A 567 -12.50 4.72 -12.16
C VAL A 567 -11.49 3.90 -12.97
N LEU A 568 -10.96 2.82 -12.40
CA LEU A 568 -10.01 1.94 -13.10
C LEU A 568 -10.64 1.34 -14.36
N LYS A 569 -11.84 0.79 -14.23
CA LYS A 569 -12.56 0.17 -15.35
C LYS A 569 -12.90 1.17 -16.45
N GLU A 570 -13.34 2.38 -16.07
CA GLU A 570 -13.59 3.48 -17.03
C GLU A 570 -12.32 3.84 -17.81
N LYS A 571 -11.17 3.93 -17.11
CA LYS A 571 -9.92 4.40 -17.71
C LYS A 571 -9.15 3.32 -18.45
N THR A 572 -9.13 2.08 -17.97
CA THR A 572 -8.36 0.99 -18.57
C THR A 572 -9.20 -0.02 -19.35
N GLY A 573 -10.54 0.04 -19.24
CA GLY A 573 -11.46 -0.89 -19.90
C GLY A 573 -11.63 -2.22 -19.17
N SER A 574 -10.99 -2.44 -18.01
CA SER A 574 -11.04 -3.73 -17.30
C SER A 574 -11.03 -3.56 -15.78
N ASP A 575 -11.54 -4.54 -15.07
CA ASP A 575 -11.39 -4.67 -13.63
C ASP A 575 -9.93 -4.99 -13.28
N LEU A 576 -9.53 -4.75 -12.02
CA LEU A 576 -8.17 -5.03 -11.56
C LEU A 576 -7.82 -6.53 -11.74
N SER A 577 -6.67 -6.78 -12.39
CA SER A 577 -6.21 -8.12 -12.73
C SER A 577 -4.69 -8.16 -12.85
N ALA A 578 -4.07 -9.23 -12.37
CA ALA A 578 -2.64 -9.46 -12.52
C ALA A 578 -2.22 -9.86 -13.95
N LYS A 579 -3.18 -9.90 -14.90
CA LYS A 579 -2.89 -10.27 -16.29
C LYS A 579 -1.86 -9.38 -16.95
N ALA A 580 -1.95 -8.06 -16.75
CA ALA A 580 -0.98 -7.12 -17.33
C ALA A 580 0.45 -7.37 -16.79
N MET A 581 0.56 -7.68 -15.49
CA MET A 581 1.81 -8.08 -14.86
C MET A 581 2.33 -9.40 -15.45
N LEU A 582 1.45 -10.39 -15.64
CA LEU A 582 1.82 -11.65 -16.30
C LEU A 582 2.28 -11.43 -17.74
N ASP A 583 1.58 -10.57 -18.49
CA ASP A 583 1.93 -10.24 -19.87
C ASP A 583 3.29 -9.53 -19.95
N TYR A 584 3.57 -8.59 -19.03
CA TYR A 584 4.87 -7.91 -18.91
C TYR A 584 6.01 -8.92 -18.70
N PHE A 585 5.87 -9.88 -17.82
CA PHE A 585 6.87 -10.91 -17.55
C PHE A 585 6.78 -12.14 -18.48
N SER A 586 5.88 -12.15 -19.47
CA SER A 586 5.70 -13.29 -20.36
C SER A 586 6.96 -13.73 -21.14
N PRO A 587 7.89 -12.84 -21.54
CA PRO A 587 9.13 -13.28 -22.20
C PRO A 587 9.97 -14.23 -21.34
N LEU A 588 9.82 -14.17 -20.02
CA LEU A 588 10.50 -15.09 -19.10
C LEU A 588 9.96 -16.53 -19.16
N MET A 589 8.72 -16.73 -19.58
CA MET A 589 8.13 -18.09 -19.55
C MET A 589 8.92 -19.08 -20.39
N ASP A 590 9.28 -18.73 -21.63
CA ASP A 590 10.05 -19.62 -22.50
C ASP A 590 11.51 -19.77 -22.03
N TYR A 591 12.11 -18.68 -21.56
CA TYR A 591 13.43 -18.69 -20.94
C TYR A 591 13.47 -19.63 -19.73
N LEU A 592 12.54 -19.48 -18.78
CA LEU A 592 12.49 -20.29 -17.56
C LEU A 592 12.17 -21.76 -17.86
N LYS A 593 11.25 -22.06 -18.75
CA LYS A 593 10.96 -23.45 -19.19
C LYS A 593 12.21 -24.12 -19.74
N LYS A 594 12.99 -23.39 -20.55
CA LYS A 594 14.27 -23.91 -21.07
C LYS A 594 15.31 -24.11 -19.96
N GLN A 595 15.40 -23.19 -18.99
CA GLN A 595 16.26 -23.34 -17.83
C GLN A 595 15.84 -24.50 -16.93
N ASN A 596 14.54 -24.78 -16.86
CA ASN A 596 13.94 -25.81 -16.01
C ASN A 596 13.83 -27.17 -16.73
N GLU A 597 14.29 -27.30 -17.96
CA GLU A 597 14.28 -28.58 -18.70
C GLU A 597 15.00 -29.67 -17.88
N GLY A 598 14.31 -30.79 -17.65
CA GLY A 598 14.81 -31.90 -16.83
C GLY A 598 14.78 -31.66 -15.30
N ARG A 599 14.33 -30.49 -14.83
CA ARG A 599 14.16 -30.19 -13.40
C ARG A 599 12.82 -30.69 -12.87
N LYS A 600 12.78 -31.15 -11.62
CA LYS A 600 11.54 -31.59 -10.94
C LYS A 600 10.76 -30.38 -10.41
N TYR A 601 9.54 -30.20 -10.88
CA TYR A 601 8.58 -29.28 -10.27
C TYR A 601 8.00 -29.89 -8.99
N THR A 602 7.86 -29.12 -7.95
CA THR A 602 7.31 -29.55 -6.65
C THR A 602 6.05 -28.81 -6.26
N LEU A 603 5.81 -27.63 -6.83
CA LEU A 603 4.51 -26.99 -6.76
C LEU A 603 3.58 -27.65 -7.79
N SER A 604 2.38 -28.04 -7.35
CA SER A 604 1.39 -28.70 -8.21
C SER A 604 0.92 -27.77 -9.33
N GLU A 605 0.46 -28.33 -10.44
CA GLU A 605 -0.27 -27.56 -11.43
C GLU A 605 -1.62 -27.13 -10.87
N LEU A 606 -2.03 -25.88 -11.14
CA LEU A 606 -3.40 -25.47 -10.86
C LEU A 606 -4.33 -26.23 -11.83
N LYS A 607 -5.26 -26.98 -11.27
CA LYS A 607 -6.31 -27.66 -12.02
C LYS A 607 -7.41 -26.68 -12.44
#